data_949e2bb2e58cdae853ddc8af6b1cea8f
#
_entry.id   949e2bb2e58cdae853ddc8af6b1cea8f
#
_cell.length_a   1.000
_cell.length_b   1.000
_cell.length_c   1.000
_cell.angle_alpha   90.00
_cell.angle_beta   90.00
_cell.angle_gamma   90.00
#
_symmetry.space_group_name_H-M   'P 1'
#
loop_
_entity.id
_entity.type
_entity.pdbx_description
1 polymer ?
#
loop_
_entity_poly.entity_id
_entity_poly.type
_entity_poly.pdbx_seq_one_letter_code
_entity_poly.pdbx_strand_id
1 'polypeptide(L)'
;ESYQAVYDTALKHLLQALDTQALQHFIFISSTSVYGPDPVPQDEFSILKPTTFSGQAIQAAETYLEQKLGDKLSIIRFSGLYGPGRQRIFDSLRAQTLSINPALTNYANRIHSEDAARACAHLLHLEQPARCYVATDNTPLPLRQLYQHIAQRLAVPPPRFDTQLAFESKHFSNQRLLNSGFHFLYPNTLQGYDHLLESIAPPFHES
;
A
#
# COMPACT_ATOMS: atom_id res chain seq x y z
N GLU A 1 -8.44 0.72 -19.46
CA GLU A 1 -7.66 -0.08 -20.46
C GLU A 1 -6.29 -0.52 -19.92
N SER A 2 -5.49 0.34 -19.26
CA SER A 2 -4.14 -0.02 -18.77
C SER A 2 -4.14 -1.11 -17.69
N TYR A 3 -5.08 -1.09 -16.74
CA TYR A 3 -5.14 -2.12 -15.69
C TYR A 3 -5.48 -3.49 -16.26
N GLN A 4 -6.43 -3.58 -17.16
CA GLN A 4 -6.82 -4.84 -17.79
C GLN A 4 -5.68 -5.40 -18.66
N ALA A 5 -4.96 -4.56 -19.38
CA ALA A 5 -3.80 -4.98 -20.16
C ALA A 5 -2.69 -5.59 -19.28
N VAL A 6 -2.43 -5.01 -18.10
CA VAL A 6 -1.38 -5.47 -17.19
C VAL A 6 -1.83 -6.70 -16.38
N TYR A 7 -2.99 -6.61 -15.71
CA TYR A 7 -3.42 -7.63 -14.75
C TYR A 7 -4.19 -8.80 -15.37
N ASP A 8 -4.56 -8.73 -16.65
CA ASP A 8 -5.16 -9.84 -17.38
C ASP A 8 -4.24 -10.32 -18.51
N THR A 9 -4.06 -9.52 -19.55
CA THR A 9 -3.39 -9.97 -20.78
C THR A 9 -1.90 -10.24 -20.57
N ALA A 10 -1.15 -9.30 -20.01
CA ALA A 10 0.29 -9.46 -19.80
C ALA A 10 0.59 -10.57 -18.80
N LEU A 11 -0.23 -10.72 -17.75
CA LEU A 11 -0.07 -11.79 -16.76
C LEU A 11 -0.29 -13.19 -17.39
N LYS A 12 -1.29 -13.34 -18.24
CA LYS A 12 -1.53 -14.60 -18.97
C LYS A 12 -0.36 -14.95 -19.90
N HIS A 13 0.16 -13.98 -20.64
CA HIS A 13 1.32 -14.17 -21.49
C HIS A 13 2.57 -14.54 -20.69
N LEU A 14 2.80 -13.89 -19.55
CA LEU A 14 3.89 -14.22 -18.66
C LEU A 14 3.82 -15.70 -18.22
N LEU A 15 2.66 -16.15 -17.72
CA LEU A 15 2.50 -17.52 -17.26
C LEU A 15 2.61 -18.55 -18.38
N GLN A 16 2.22 -18.21 -19.63
CA GLN A 16 2.41 -19.09 -20.79
C GLN A 16 3.89 -19.24 -21.17
N ALA A 17 4.70 -18.20 -20.94
CA ALA A 17 6.13 -18.21 -21.23
C ALA A 17 6.98 -18.83 -20.11
N LEU A 18 6.45 -18.94 -18.89
CA LEU A 18 7.16 -19.51 -17.75
C LEU A 18 7.02 -21.05 -17.72
N ASP A 19 8.13 -21.73 -17.43
CA ASP A 19 8.08 -23.12 -17.00
C ASP A 19 7.58 -23.17 -15.54
N THR A 20 6.28 -23.31 -15.39
CA THR A 20 5.65 -23.37 -14.08
C THR A 20 6.01 -24.63 -13.28
N GLN A 21 6.58 -25.67 -13.92
CA GLN A 21 7.05 -26.87 -13.20
C GLN A 21 8.37 -26.60 -12.50
N ALA A 22 9.28 -25.89 -13.15
CA ALA A 22 10.57 -25.48 -12.55
C ALA A 22 10.44 -24.31 -11.57
N LEU A 23 9.32 -23.59 -11.59
CA LEU A 23 9.08 -22.47 -10.67
C LEU A 23 8.99 -22.97 -9.23
N GLN A 24 9.82 -22.41 -8.35
CA GLN A 24 9.81 -22.71 -6.92
C GLN A 24 8.83 -21.81 -6.17
N HIS A 25 8.87 -20.52 -6.42
CA HIS A 25 8.03 -19.53 -5.74
C HIS A 25 7.73 -18.33 -6.65
N PHE A 26 6.52 -17.82 -6.57
CA PHE A 26 6.05 -16.63 -7.29
C PHE A 26 5.43 -15.64 -6.31
N ILE A 27 5.95 -14.43 -6.27
CA ILE A 27 5.36 -13.36 -5.47
C ILE A 27 4.56 -12.43 -6.38
N PHE A 28 3.26 -12.32 -6.12
CA PHE A 28 2.40 -11.38 -6.80
C PHE A 28 2.24 -10.10 -5.98
N ILE A 29 2.67 -8.97 -6.55
CA ILE A 29 2.48 -7.65 -5.96
C ILE A 29 1.07 -7.18 -6.21
N SER A 30 0.26 -7.21 -5.17
CA SER A 30 -1.14 -6.82 -5.13
C SER A 30 -1.33 -5.51 -4.34
N SER A 31 -2.57 -5.15 -4.09
CA SER A 31 -2.94 -3.90 -3.41
C SER A 31 -4.08 -4.13 -2.42
N THR A 32 -4.08 -3.37 -1.33
CA THR A 32 -5.22 -3.30 -0.42
C THR A 32 -6.50 -2.70 -1.06
N SER A 33 -6.44 -2.25 -2.31
CA SER A 33 -7.63 -1.85 -3.07
C SER A 33 -8.61 -3.00 -3.37
N VAL A 34 -8.19 -4.25 -3.18
CA VAL A 34 -9.06 -5.44 -3.28
C VAL A 34 -10.05 -5.55 -2.12
N TYR A 35 -9.80 -4.86 -1.00
CA TYR A 35 -10.72 -4.78 0.13
C TYR A 35 -11.74 -3.66 -0.06
N GLY A 36 -12.96 -3.89 0.41
CA GLY A 36 -13.97 -2.85 0.59
C GLY A 36 -13.82 -2.08 1.90
N PRO A 37 -14.66 -1.06 2.13
CA PRO A 37 -14.76 -0.41 3.42
C PRO A 37 -15.22 -1.39 4.50
N ASP A 38 -14.60 -1.30 5.68
CA ASP A 38 -14.99 -2.09 6.84
C ASP A 38 -14.64 -1.31 8.11
N PRO A 39 -15.52 -1.27 9.14
CA PRO A 39 -15.28 -0.60 10.41
C PRO A 39 -14.23 -1.30 11.28
N VAL A 40 -14.01 -2.60 11.04
CA VAL A 40 -13.03 -3.40 11.80
C VAL A 40 -11.70 -3.53 11.01
N PRO A 41 -10.58 -3.73 11.70
CA PRO A 41 -9.31 -3.98 11.02
C PRO A 41 -9.39 -5.21 10.11
N GLN A 42 -8.97 -5.05 8.87
CA GLN A 42 -8.95 -6.10 7.86
C GLN A 42 -7.55 -6.73 7.77
N ASP A 43 -7.51 -8.00 7.48
CA ASP A 43 -6.33 -8.81 7.33
C ASP A 43 -6.43 -9.72 6.08
N GLU A 44 -5.56 -10.70 5.98
CA GLU A 44 -5.51 -11.64 4.86
C GLU A 44 -6.71 -12.58 4.78
N PHE A 45 -7.46 -12.75 5.89
CA PHE A 45 -8.66 -13.59 5.96
C PHE A 45 -9.95 -12.81 5.67
N SER A 46 -9.87 -11.49 5.63
CA SER A 46 -11.03 -10.63 5.41
C SER A 46 -11.59 -10.77 4.00
N ILE A 47 -12.90 -10.67 3.86
CA ILE A 47 -13.60 -10.85 2.59
C ILE A 47 -13.23 -9.70 1.63
N LEU A 48 -12.81 -10.07 0.42
CA LEU A 48 -12.50 -9.09 -0.64
C LEU A 48 -13.79 -8.54 -1.24
N LYS A 49 -13.92 -7.21 -1.24
CA LYS A 49 -15.07 -6.46 -1.79
C LYS A 49 -14.59 -5.18 -2.47
N PRO A 50 -13.82 -5.27 -3.57
CA PRO A 50 -13.29 -4.07 -4.22
C PRO A 50 -14.40 -3.19 -4.75
N THR A 51 -14.32 -1.89 -4.46
CA THR A 51 -15.28 -0.88 -4.89
C THR A 51 -14.82 -0.14 -6.15
N THR A 52 -13.54 -0.32 -6.55
CA THR A 52 -12.95 0.33 -7.71
C THR A 52 -12.67 -0.66 -8.84
N PHE A 53 -12.69 -0.18 -10.09
CA PHE A 53 -12.31 -0.98 -11.26
C PHE A 53 -10.89 -1.59 -11.11
N SER A 54 -9.93 -0.81 -10.62
CA SER A 54 -8.57 -1.29 -10.39
C SER A 54 -8.51 -2.40 -9.33
N GLY A 55 -9.25 -2.26 -8.23
CA GLY A 55 -9.35 -3.30 -7.21
C GLY A 55 -9.96 -4.59 -7.74
N GLN A 56 -11.01 -4.48 -8.57
CA GLN A 56 -11.65 -5.65 -9.22
C GLN A 56 -10.68 -6.36 -10.19
N ALA A 57 -9.92 -5.61 -10.99
CA ALA A 57 -8.94 -6.17 -11.91
C ALA A 57 -7.81 -6.89 -11.16
N ILE A 58 -7.32 -6.31 -10.05
CA ILE A 58 -6.29 -6.93 -9.21
C ILE A 58 -6.83 -8.20 -8.53
N GLN A 59 -8.06 -8.17 -8.00
CA GLN A 59 -8.68 -9.35 -7.39
C GLN A 59 -8.84 -10.49 -8.41
N ALA A 60 -9.25 -10.18 -9.65
CA ALA A 60 -9.36 -11.16 -10.71
C ALA A 60 -7.98 -11.80 -11.04
N ALA A 61 -6.90 -10.99 -11.02
CA ALA A 61 -5.54 -11.47 -11.20
C ALA A 61 -5.09 -12.38 -10.05
N GLU A 62 -5.38 -12.03 -8.79
CA GLU A 62 -5.12 -12.90 -7.63
C GLU A 62 -5.79 -14.27 -7.83
N THR A 63 -7.09 -14.28 -8.11
CA THR A 63 -7.85 -15.52 -8.32
C THR A 63 -7.29 -16.36 -9.46
N TYR A 64 -6.92 -15.73 -10.58
CA TYR A 64 -6.31 -16.42 -11.71
C TYR A 64 -4.98 -17.07 -11.35
N LEU A 65 -4.11 -16.35 -10.63
CA LEU A 65 -2.81 -16.85 -10.18
C LEU A 65 -2.95 -17.99 -9.17
N GLU A 66 -3.90 -17.89 -8.23
CA GLU A 66 -4.19 -18.95 -7.26
C GLU A 66 -4.57 -20.27 -7.96
N GLN A 67 -5.41 -20.19 -8.99
CA GLN A 67 -5.80 -21.35 -9.77
C GLN A 67 -4.64 -21.96 -10.58
N LYS A 68 -3.67 -21.16 -11.02
CA LYS A 68 -2.57 -21.60 -11.88
C LYS A 68 -1.33 -22.06 -11.10
N LEU A 69 -1.02 -21.42 -9.99
CA LEU A 69 0.24 -21.60 -9.27
C LEU A 69 0.08 -22.32 -7.92
N GLY A 70 -1.12 -22.33 -7.36
CA GLY A 70 -1.40 -23.04 -6.08
C GLY A 70 -0.43 -22.64 -4.97
N ASP A 71 0.25 -23.63 -4.40
CA ASP A 71 1.16 -23.43 -3.27
C ASP A 71 2.47 -22.70 -3.62
N LYS A 72 2.76 -22.52 -4.91
CA LYS A 72 3.92 -21.75 -5.37
C LYS A 72 3.67 -20.23 -5.32
N LEU A 73 2.45 -19.79 -5.04
CA LEU A 73 2.07 -18.38 -5.02
C LEU A 73 2.07 -17.81 -3.61
N SER A 74 2.70 -16.64 -3.45
CA SER A 74 2.41 -15.71 -2.36
C SER A 74 1.95 -14.38 -2.91
N ILE A 75 0.85 -13.86 -2.36
CA ILE A 75 0.30 -12.56 -2.68
C ILE A 75 0.73 -11.58 -1.60
N ILE A 76 1.25 -10.41 -1.97
CA ILE A 76 1.52 -9.32 -1.04
C ILE A 76 0.66 -8.10 -1.39
N ARG A 77 -0.30 -7.76 -0.54
CA ARG A 77 -1.24 -6.63 -0.70
C ARG A 77 -0.67 -5.39 -0.04
N PHE A 78 -0.04 -4.54 -0.83
CA PHE A 78 0.50 -3.29 -0.34
C PHE A 78 -0.58 -2.25 -0.09
N SER A 79 -0.47 -1.54 1.03
CA SER A 79 -1.20 -0.31 1.31
C SER A 79 -0.62 0.88 0.52
N GLY A 80 -1.00 2.11 0.85
CA GLY A 80 -0.54 3.30 0.14
C GLY A 80 0.98 3.46 0.19
N LEU A 81 1.65 3.23 -0.95
CA LEU A 81 3.10 3.39 -1.07
C LEU A 81 3.50 4.87 -0.99
N TYR A 82 4.51 5.18 -0.17
CA TYR A 82 5.18 6.48 -0.13
C TYR A 82 6.71 6.30 -0.15
N GLY A 83 7.45 7.38 -0.38
CA GLY A 83 8.92 7.34 -0.46
C GLY A 83 9.46 8.22 -1.59
N PRO A 84 10.76 8.11 -1.92
CA PRO A 84 11.39 8.87 -2.99
C PRO A 84 10.63 8.75 -4.32
N GLY A 85 10.43 9.89 -5.01
CA GLY A 85 9.67 9.95 -6.26
C GLY A 85 8.14 9.90 -6.11
N ARG A 86 7.59 9.79 -4.88
CA ARG A 86 6.14 9.72 -4.59
C ARG A 86 5.68 10.92 -3.78
N GLN A 87 5.84 12.12 -4.33
CA GLN A 87 5.65 13.40 -3.63
C GLN A 87 4.24 14.02 -3.81
N ARG A 88 3.32 13.32 -4.48
CA ARG A 88 2.00 13.83 -4.83
C ARG A 88 1.24 14.44 -3.63
N ILE A 89 1.39 13.88 -2.43
CA ILE A 89 0.74 14.42 -1.23
C ILE A 89 1.29 15.81 -0.88
N PHE A 90 2.59 16.04 -1.04
CA PHE A 90 3.22 17.33 -0.77
C PHE A 90 2.76 18.38 -1.77
N ASP A 91 2.74 18.02 -3.05
CA ASP A 91 2.28 18.91 -4.13
C ASP A 91 0.82 19.27 -3.95
N SER A 92 -0.01 18.30 -3.59
CA SER A 92 -1.45 18.53 -3.35
C SER A 92 -1.71 19.39 -2.12
N LEU A 93 -0.89 19.28 -1.06
CA LEU A 93 -0.97 20.17 0.10
C LEU A 93 -0.52 21.59 -0.24
N ARG A 94 0.60 21.76 -0.97
CA ARG A 94 1.06 23.08 -1.46
C ARG A 94 0.02 23.75 -2.36
N ALA A 95 -0.58 22.98 -3.26
CA ALA A 95 -1.62 23.46 -4.18
C ALA A 95 -2.99 23.63 -3.50
N GLN A 96 -3.15 23.28 -2.23
CA GLN A 96 -4.43 23.34 -1.50
C GLN A 96 -5.58 22.60 -2.19
N THR A 97 -5.28 21.47 -2.84
CA THR A 97 -6.24 20.61 -3.55
C THR A 97 -6.77 19.45 -2.70
N LEU A 98 -6.16 19.22 -1.53
CA LEU A 98 -6.64 18.19 -0.61
C LEU A 98 -7.76 18.72 0.28
N SER A 99 -8.77 17.87 0.43
CA SER A 99 -9.87 18.08 1.39
C SER A 99 -10.06 16.85 2.26
N ILE A 100 -10.60 17.06 3.44
CA ILE A 100 -10.96 15.99 4.40
C ILE A 100 -12.37 16.20 4.92
N ASN A 101 -13.08 15.13 5.19
CA ASN A 101 -14.33 15.19 5.93
C ASN A 101 -14.01 15.09 7.44
N PRO A 102 -14.20 16.18 8.21
CA PRO A 102 -13.80 16.20 9.62
C PRO A 102 -14.68 15.32 10.52
N ALA A 103 -15.89 14.96 10.06
CA ALA A 103 -16.85 14.12 10.80
C ALA A 103 -16.51 12.62 10.69
N LEU A 104 -15.60 12.23 9.80
CA LEU A 104 -15.32 10.83 9.49
C LEU A 104 -13.85 10.48 9.81
N THR A 105 -13.63 9.27 10.30
CA THR A 105 -12.28 8.74 10.54
C THR A 105 -11.85 7.88 9.36
N ASN A 106 -10.97 8.42 8.53
CA ASN A 106 -10.31 7.69 7.45
C ASN A 106 -8.88 7.35 7.86
N TYR A 107 -8.44 6.13 7.66
CA TYR A 107 -7.09 5.73 8.03
C TYR A 107 -6.10 5.89 6.87
N ALA A 108 -4.95 6.45 7.20
CA ALA A 108 -3.79 6.43 6.34
C ALA A 108 -3.03 5.12 6.56
N ASN A 109 -3.36 4.11 5.79
CA ASN A 109 -2.55 2.90 5.74
C ASN A 109 -1.42 3.13 4.76
N ARG A 110 -0.18 3.07 5.23
CA ARG A 110 1.01 3.43 4.44
C ARG A 110 2.11 2.38 4.57
N ILE A 111 2.96 2.32 3.57
CA ILE A 111 4.22 1.58 3.62
C ILE A 111 5.27 2.33 2.81
N HIS A 112 6.47 2.47 3.35
CA HIS A 112 7.58 3.06 2.61
C HIS A 112 8.01 2.16 1.46
N SER A 113 8.38 2.74 0.30
CA SER A 113 8.74 1.97 -0.90
C SER A 113 9.95 1.05 -0.69
N GLU A 114 10.88 1.43 0.17
CA GLU A 114 12.00 0.58 0.55
C GLU A 114 11.54 -0.63 1.37
N ASP A 115 10.66 -0.43 2.36
CA ASP A 115 10.08 -1.55 3.12
C ASP A 115 9.23 -2.46 2.24
N ALA A 116 8.53 -1.91 1.24
CA ALA A 116 7.81 -2.72 0.27
C ALA A 116 8.75 -3.63 -0.53
N ALA A 117 9.88 -3.10 -1.00
CA ALA A 117 10.90 -3.90 -1.71
C ALA A 117 11.54 -4.95 -0.80
N ARG A 118 11.88 -4.57 0.45
CA ARG A 118 12.42 -5.49 1.46
C ARG A 118 11.44 -6.60 1.83
N ALA A 119 10.15 -6.29 1.92
CA ALA A 119 9.12 -7.30 2.18
C ALA A 119 9.06 -8.34 1.05
N CYS A 120 9.12 -7.92 -0.22
CA CYS A 120 9.21 -8.86 -1.35
C CYS A 120 10.46 -9.75 -1.24
N ALA A 121 11.64 -9.16 -0.98
CA ALA A 121 12.87 -9.90 -0.82
C ALA A 121 12.80 -10.87 0.37
N HIS A 122 12.23 -10.43 1.51
CA HIS A 122 12.03 -11.28 2.68
C HIS A 122 11.19 -12.52 2.35
N LEU A 123 10.05 -12.36 1.67
CA LEU A 123 9.18 -13.47 1.30
C LEU A 123 9.87 -14.47 0.35
N LEU A 124 10.77 -14.00 -0.53
CA LEU A 124 11.56 -14.89 -1.40
C LEU A 124 12.54 -15.78 -0.64
N HIS A 125 12.96 -15.38 0.56
CA HIS A 125 13.91 -16.13 1.38
C HIS A 125 13.23 -17.01 2.44
N LEU A 126 11.91 -16.94 2.59
CA LEU A 126 11.19 -17.83 3.49
C LEU A 126 11.12 -19.25 2.93
N GLU A 127 11.40 -20.25 3.73
CA GLU A 127 11.25 -21.65 3.33
C GLU A 127 9.79 -22.03 3.07
N GLN A 128 8.88 -21.49 3.86
CA GLN A 128 7.44 -21.74 3.78
C GLN A 128 6.65 -20.44 3.91
N PRO A 129 6.64 -19.60 2.87
CA PRO A 129 5.85 -18.37 2.90
C PRO A 129 4.35 -18.68 2.89
N ALA A 130 3.57 -17.87 3.62
CA ALA A 130 2.12 -17.97 3.56
C ALA A 130 1.59 -17.51 2.19
N ARG A 131 0.36 -17.92 1.86
CA ARG A 131 -0.28 -17.58 0.58
C ARG A 131 -0.58 -16.10 0.38
N CYS A 132 -0.79 -15.35 1.46
CA CYS A 132 -1.11 -13.93 1.38
C CYS A 132 -0.56 -13.16 2.57
N TYR A 133 -0.15 -11.92 2.31
CA TYR A 133 0.30 -10.95 3.31
C TYR A 133 -0.30 -9.59 3.04
N VAL A 134 -0.78 -8.93 4.09
CA VAL A 134 -1.10 -7.50 4.06
C VAL A 134 0.13 -6.73 4.52
N ALA A 135 0.58 -5.79 3.70
CA ALA A 135 1.79 -5.01 3.96
C ALA A 135 1.45 -3.53 4.12
N THR A 136 1.38 -3.11 5.37
CA THR A 136 1.26 -1.73 5.84
C THR A 136 2.22 -1.54 7.00
N ASP A 137 2.61 -0.30 7.33
CA ASP A 137 3.46 -0.06 8.51
C ASP A 137 2.71 -0.31 9.84
N ASN A 138 3.39 -0.10 10.97
CA ASN A 138 2.85 -0.43 12.29
C ASN A 138 1.94 0.65 12.87
N THR A 139 1.74 1.77 12.18
CA THR A 139 1.04 2.94 12.72
C THR A 139 -0.08 3.43 11.81
N PRO A 140 -1.12 2.63 11.56
CA PRO A 140 -2.30 3.16 10.90
C PRO A 140 -2.86 4.32 11.75
N LEU A 141 -2.96 5.50 11.16
CA LEU A 141 -3.39 6.72 11.84
C LEU A 141 -4.49 7.41 11.05
N PRO A 142 -5.30 8.28 11.68
CA PRO A 142 -6.29 9.07 10.95
C PRO A 142 -5.63 9.89 9.84
N LEU A 143 -6.18 9.82 8.62
CA LEU A 143 -5.68 10.55 7.44
C LEU A 143 -5.58 12.06 7.70
N ARG A 144 -6.52 12.60 8.49
CA ARG A 144 -6.48 13.99 8.95
C ARG A 144 -5.17 14.29 9.71
N GLN A 145 -4.76 13.41 10.61
CA GLN A 145 -3.54 13.59 11.40
C GLN A 145 -2.30 13.59 10.49
N LEU A 146 -2.24 12.65 9.54
CA LEU A 146 -1.15 12.62 8.56
C LEU A 146 -1.06 13.92 7.76
N TYR A 147 -2.19 14.40 7.21
CA TYR A 147 -2.18 15.60 6.39
C TYR A 147 -1.85 16.87 7.19
N GLN A 148 -2.34 16.97 8.41
CA GLN A 148 -2.01 18.08 9.32
C GLN A 148 -0.51 18.09 9.67
N HIS A 149 0.06 16.92 9.97
CA HIS A 149 1.48 16.79 10.27
C HIS A 149 2.34 17.23 9.07
N ILE A 150 2.06 16.71 7.88
CA ILE A 150 2.81 17.09 6.67
C ILE A 150 2.64 18.57 6.34
N ALA A 151 1.43 19.12 6.45
CA ALA A 151 1.18 20.55 6.22
C ALA A 151 1.99 21.44 7.17
N GLN A 152 2.07 21.06 8.44
CA GLN A 152 2.90 21.75 9.44
C GLN A 152 4.40 21.68 9.09
N ARG A 153 4.91 20.52 8.68
CA ARG A 153 6.31 20.35 8.26
C ARG A 153 6.65 21.14 6.99
N LEU A 154 5.69 21.30 6.09
CA LEU A 154 5.82 22.08 4.86
C LEU A 154 5.57 23.59 5.07
N ALA A 155 5.17 24.03 6.26
CA ALA A 155 4.72 25.39 6.55
C ALA A 155 3.61 25.89 5.60
N VAL A 156 2.65 25.01 5.28
CA VAL A 156 1.48 25.33 4.45
C VAL A 156 0.18 25.15 5.24
N PRO A 157 -0.94 25.80 4.82
CA PRO A 157 -2.22 25.60 5.48
C PRO A 157 -2.65 24.11 5.48
N PRO A 158 -3.39 23.68 6.52
CA PRO A 158 -3.93 22.31 6.55
C PRO A 158 -4.94 22.10 5.43
N PRO A 159 -5.32 20.82 5.14
CA PRO A 159 -6.35 20.50 4.14
C PRO A 159 -7.67 21.20 4.44
N ARG A 160 -8.40 21.53 3.40
CA ARG A 160 -9.74 22.10 3.51
C ARG A 160 -10.73 21.09 4.10
N PHE A 161 -11.76 21.58 4.77
CA PHE A 161 -12.87 20.75 5.21
C PHE A 161 -13.93 20.66 4.12
N ASP A 162 -14.37 19.43 3.84
CA ASP A 162 -15.47 19.15 2.91
C ASP A 162 -16.31 18.00 3.48
N THR A 163 -17.48 18.35 4.01
CA THR A 163 -18.42 17.40 4.62
C THR A 163 -19.15 16.54 3.61
N GLN A 164 -19.07 16.85 2.31
CA GLN A 164 -19.68 16.08 1.23
C GLN A 164 -18.76 14.97 0.71
N LEU A 165 -17.51 14.94 1.12
CA LEU A 165 -16.61 13.85 0.74
C LEU A 165 -17.16 12.52 1.25
N ALA A 166 -17.41 11.63 0.29
CA ALA A 166 -17.73 10.24 0.58
C ALA A 166 -16.53 9.55 1.23
N PHE A 167 -16.81 8.55 2.04
CA PHE A 167 -15.83 7.95 2.91
C PHE A 167 -15.81 6.43 2.77
N GLU A 168 -14.61 5.89 2.66
CA GLU A 168 -14.35 4.45 2.78
C GLU A 168 -13.32 4.22 3.87
N SER A 169 -13.79 3.88 5.09
CA SER A 169 -12.86 3.50 6.15
C SER A 169 -12.23 2.15 5.83
N LYS A 170 -10.91 2.12 5.82
CA LYS A 170 -10.11 0.90 5.72
C LYS A 170 -9.01 0.96 6.75
N HIS A 171 -8.91 -0.05 7.57
CA HIS A 171 -7.85 -0.21 8.55
C HIS A 171 -7.28 -1.61 8.38
N PHE A 172 -5.96 -1.74 8.27
CA PHE A 172 -5.31 -3.01 7.97
C PHE A 172 -4.38 -3.46 9.08
N SER A 173 -4.34 -4.78 9.28
CA SER A 173 -3.38 -5.46 10.15
C SER A 173 -2.24 -6.03 9.30
N ASN A 174 -1.00 -5.82 9.74
CA ASN A 174 0.21 -6.38 9.13
C ASN A 174 0.78 -7.56 9.96
N GLN A 175 0.00 -8.09 10.89
CA GLN A 175 0.48 -9.02 11.90
C GLN A 175 1.10 -10.28 11.30
N ARG A 176 0.59 -10.78 10.20
CA ARG A 176 1.17 -11.95 9.51
C ARG A 176 2.56 -11.65 8.96
N LEU A 177 2.77 -10.47 8.39
CA LEU A 177 4.08 -10.06 7.90
C LEU A 177 5.08 -9.92 9.05
N LEU A 178 4.69 -9.33 10.18
CA LEU A 178 5.51 -9.27 11.40
C LEU A 178 5.83 -10.67 11.95
N ASN A 179 4.84 -11.55 12.01
CA ASN A 179 5.01 -12.93 12.51
C ASN A 179 5.93 -13.76 11.60
N SER A 180 6.14 -13.39 10.34
CA SER A 180 7.11 -14.02 9.45
C SER A 180 8.56 -13.62 9.74
N GLY A 181 8.80 -12.72 10.71
CA GLY A 181 10.12 -12.21 11.06
C GLY A 181 10.52 -10.94 10.28
N PHE A 182 9.59 -10.31 9.55
CA PHE A 182 9.88 -9.07 8.86
C PHE A 182 10.00 -7.88 9.83
N HIS A 183 10.99 -7.03 9.60
CA HIS A 183 11.23 -5.81 10.37
C HIS A 183 11.24 -4.60 9.46
N PHE A 184 10.36 -3.63 9.75
CA PHE A 184 10.27 -2.38 9.01
C PHE A 184 11.46 -1.47 9.34
N LEU A 185 12.01 -0.80 8.33
CA LEU A 185 12.90 0.36 8.51
C LEU A 185 12.11 1.61 8.89
N TYR A 186 10.91 1.73 8.33
CA TYR A 186 10.00 2.86 8.55
C TYR A 186 8.71 2.35 9.21
N PRO A 187 8.75 1.91 10.49
CA PRO A 187 7.59 1.34 11.17
C PRO A 187 6.53 2.38 11.52
N ASN A 188 6.85 3.67 11.43
CA ASN A 188 5.98 4.78 11.80
C ASN A 188 5.78 5.71 10.60
N THR A 189 4.53 5.85 10.15
CA THR A 189 4.16 6.70 9.00
C THR A 189 4.66 8.14 9.16
N LEU A 190 4.47 8.78 10.31
CA LEU A 190 4.85 10.18 10.49
C LEU A 190 6.37 10.36 10.41
N GLN A 191 7.12 9.52 11.10
CA GLN A 191 8.60 9.55 11.06
C GLN A 191 9.12 9.27 9.64
N GLY A 192 8.50 8.33 8.90
CA GLY A 192 8.86 8.06 7.52
C GLY A 192 8.62 9.25 6.59
N TYR A 193 7.54 9.99 6.79
CA TYR A 193 7.30 11.23 6.03
C TYR A 193 8.23 12.37 6.45
N ASP A 194 8.61 12.46 7.72
CA ASP A 194 9.62 13.43 8.19
C ASP A 194 10.97 13.17 7.51
N HIS A 195 11.43 11.93 7.54
CA HIS A 195 12.66 11.53 6.86
C HIS A 195 12.63 11.84 5.35
N LEU A 196 11.48 11.54 4.69
CA LEU A 196 11.32 11.86 3.27
C LEU A 196 11.38 13.37 3.01
N LEU A 197 10.76 14.21 3.85
CA LEU A 197 10.80 15.67 3.73
C LEU A 197 12.22 16.20 3.91
N GLU A 198 12.98 15.67 4.86
CA GLU A 198 14.38 16.04 5.08
C GLU A 198 15.26 15.68 3.87
N SER A 199 15.00 14.52 3.24
CA SER A 199 15.77 14.07 2.08
C SER A 199 15.55 14.90 0.80
N ILE A 200 14.42 15.61 0.70
CA ILE A 200 14.07 16.45 -0.46
C ILE A 200 14.26 17.96 -0.20
N ALA A 201 14.52 18.34 1.07
CA ALA A 201 14.88 19.72 1.38
C ALA A 201 16.21 20.06 0.71
N PRO A 202 16.38 21.24 0.06
CA PRO A 202 17.67 21.65 -0.42
C PRO A 202 18.66 21.71 0.77
N PRO A 203 19.93 21.31 0.59
CA PRO A 203 20.92 21.45 1.64
C PRO A 203 20.94 22.91 2.10
N PHE A 204 20.85 23.11 3.43
CA PHE A 204 21.00 24.44 4.00
C PHE A 204 22.36 24.98 3.57
N HIS A 205 22.38 26.00 2.71
CA HIS A 205 23.56 26.81 2.54
C HIS A 205 23.71 27.62 3.84
N GLU A 206 24.60 27.20 4.70
CA GLU A 206 25.09 28.07 5.78
C GLU A 206 25.70 29.31 5.12
N SER A 207 25.04 30.44 5.31
CA SER A 207 25.49 31.75 4.88
C SER A 207 26.32 32.41 5.99
#